data_d37d806f3ed0efdf21b917b03522993f
#
_entry.id   d37d806f3ed0efdf21b917b03522993f
#
_cell.length_a   1.000
_cell.length_b   1.000
_cell.length_c   1.000
_cell.angle_alpha   90.00
_cell.angle_beta   90.00
_cell.angle_gamma   90.00
#
_symmetry.space_group_name_H-M   'P 1'
#
loop_
_entity.id
_entity.type
_entity.pdbx_description
1 polymer ?
#
loop_
_entity_poly.entity_id
_entity_poly.type
_entity_poly.pdbx_seq_one_letter_code
_entity_poly.pdbx_strand_id
1 'polypeptide(L)'
;MSRIPSFAVLILALAVAAQADAGDESKPWSQIDLGTIKRSDPNQHKLELRAIDGRWESSPDSLDQMVPLYPLAPGPHRFIMATTKPGFRDRATYVEFGLELQPCMSYALVAVHRPGTSTNNLEWTPKVTAARPIKRCMKTFGIASPDATIPTPTP
;
A
#
# COMPACT_ATOMS: atom_id res chain seq x y z
N MET A 1 -32.43 -25.94 -50.95
CA MET A 1 -31.22 -25.13 -50.71
C MET A 1 -31.58 -24.10 -49.66
N SER A 2 -31.27 -24.42 -48.38
CA SER A 2 -31.60 -23.57 -47.23
C SER A 2 -30.30 -22.96 -46.70
N ARG A 3 -30.22 -21.62 -46.69
CA ARG A 3 -29.07 -20.87 -46.15
C ARG A 3 -29.39 -20.45 -44.72
N ILE A 4 -28.59 -20.94 -43.79
CA ILE A 4 -28.63 -20.57 -42.37
C ILE A 4 -27.71 -19.34 -42.20
N PRO A 5 -28.14 -18.21 -41.61
CA PRO A 5 -27.26 -17.10 -41.31
C PRO A 5 -26.55 -17.37 -39.97
N SER A 6 -25.22 -17.35 -39.99
CA SER A 6 -24.37 -17.37 -38.80
C SER A 6 -24.47 -16.03 -38.06
N PHE A 7 -25.06 -16.04 -36.89
CA PHE A 7 -25.00 -14.93 -35.94
C PHE A 7 -23.66 -15.01 -35.18
N ALA A 8 -22.74 -14.13 -35.51
CA ALA A 8 -21.53 -13.91 -34.70
C ALA A 8 -21.92 -13.07 -33.47
N VAL A 9 -21.93 -13.70 -32.30
CA VAL A 9 -22.11 -13.02 -31.02
C VAL A 9 -20.77 -12.41 -30.63
N LEU A 10 -20.68 -11.09 -30.77
CA LEU A 10 -19.51 -10.31 -30.34
C LEU A 10 -19.64 -10.07 -28.82
N ILE A 11 -18.96 -10.86 -28.01
CA ILE A 11 -18.87 -10.63 -26.56
C ILE A 11 -17.84 -9.53 -26.32
N LEU A 12 -18.33 -8.31 -26.08
CA LEU A 12 -17.51 -7.18 -25.67
C LEU A 12 -17.23 -7.33 -24.16
N ALA A 13 -16.08 -7.86 -23.81
CA ALA A 13 -15.59 -7.87 -22.44
C ALA A 13 -15.16 -6.45 -22.06
N LEU A 14 -16.03 -5.72 -21.32
CA LEU A 14 -15.63 -4.50 -20.66
C LEU A 14 -14.68 -4.85 -19.51
N ALA A 15 -13.39 -4.72 -19.74
CA ALA A 15 -12.41 -4.66 -18.67
C ALA A 15 -12.56 -3.30 -17.99
N VAL A 16 -13.26 -3.26 -16.86
CA VAL A 16 -13.23 -2.09 -15.96
C VAL A 16 -11.85 -2.08 -15.31
N ALA A 17 -10.93 -1.32 -15.90
CA ALA A 17 -9.69 -0.98 -15.26
C ALA A 17 -10.03 -0.06 -14.08
N ALA A 18 -9.98 -0.60 -12.85
CA ALA A 18 -10.01 0.19 -11.64
C ALA A 18 -8.77 1.10 -11.66
N GLN A 19 -8.97 2.36 -11.96
CA GLN A 19 -7.93 3.37 -11.85
C GLN A 19 -7.75 3.63 -10.35
N ALA A 20 -6.57 3.34 -9.81
CA ALA A 20 -6.18 3.83 -8.50
C ALA A 20 -6.06 5.35 -8.63
N ASP A 21 -7.12 6.06 -8.24
CA ASP A 21 -7.15 7.52 -8.21
C ASP A 21 -6.18 7.99 -7.15
N ALA A 22 -5.06 8.58 -7.57
CA ALA A 22 -4.22 9.39 -6.71
C ALA A 22 -5.09 10.56 -6.21
N GLY A 23 -5.60 10.40 -4.96
CA GLY A 23 -6.24 11.42 -4.15
C GLY A 23 -7.01 12.53 -4.87
N ASP A 24 -8.17 12.21 -5.42
CA ASP A 24 -9.16 13.24 -5.76
C ASP A 24 -9.51 13.99 -4.45
N GLU A 25 -9.05 15.23 -4.28
CA GLU A 25 -9.33 16.05 -3.09
C GLU A 25 -10.83 16.32 -2.88
N SER A 26 -11.69 15.92 -3.82
CA SER A 26 -13.15 15.99 -3.70
C SER A 26 -13.76 14.84 -2.89
N LYS A 27 -12.99 13.80 -2.56
CA LYS A 27 -13.43 12.60 -1.81
C LYS A 27 -12.57 12.39 -0.57
N PRO A 28 -13.11 11.74 0.48
CA PRO A 28 -12.30 11.32 1.60
C PRO A 28 -11.11 10.46 1.13
N TRP A 29 -9.95 10.72 1.66
CA TRP A 29 -8.75 9.94 1.35
C TRP A 29 -8.13 9.34 2.61
N SER A 30 -7.31 8.34 2.41
CA SER A 30 -6.43 7.75 3.42
C SER A 30 -5.00 7.88 2.93
N GLN A 31 -4.03 7.58 3.77
CA GLN A 31 -2.64 7.57 3.35
C GLN A 31 -1.83 6.51 4.08
N ILE A 32 -0.80 6.00 3.43
CA ILE A 32 0.25 5.21 4.08
C ILE A 32 1.49 6.07 4.28
N ASP A 33 2.11 5.93 5.44
CA ASP A 33 3.36 6.59 5.86
C ASP A 33 4.47 5.53 5.95
N LEU A 34 5.44 5.61 5.06
CA LEU A 34 6.60 4.72 5.01
C LEU A 34 7.85 5.37 5.60
N GLY A 35 7.75 6.64 6.02
CA GLY A 35 8.86 7.42 6.58
C GLY A 35 9.09 7.22 8.07
N THR A 36 8.05 6.81 8.81
CA THR A 36 8.09 6.74 10.27
C THR A 36 8.58 5.39 10.74
N ILE A 37 9.83 5.31 11.22
CA ILE A 37 10.37 4.14 11.91
C ILE A 37 10.78 4.51 13.35
N LYS A 38 10.61 3.57 14.27
CA LYS A 38 11.16 3.73 15.63
C LYS A 38 12.64 3.36 15.60
N ARG A 39 13.52 4.35 15.72
CA ARG A 39 14.97 4.14 15.75
C ARG A 39 15.47 3.25 16.91
N SER A 40 14.64 3.12 17.95
CA SER A 40 14.95 2.27 19.11
C SER A 40 14.68 0.78 18.89
N ASP A 41 14.04 0.40 17.80
CA ASP A 41 13.75 -1.00 17.47
C ASP A 41 14.65 -1.46 16.31
N PRO A 42 15.71 -2.23 16.58
CA PRO A 42 16.67 -2.66 15.55
C PRO A 42 16.06 -3.63 14.53
N ASN A 43 14.87 -4.18 14.81
CA ASN A 43 14.20 -5.10 13.90
C ASN A 43 13.26 -4.40 12.93
N GLN A 44 13.01 -3.09 13.11
CA GLN A 44 12.17 -2.31 12.22
C GLN A 44 13.01 -1.65 11.12
N HIS A 45 12.58 -1.84 9.87
CA HIS A 45 13.22 -1.26 8.70
C HIS A 45 12.19 -0.52 7.84
N LYS A 46 12.68 0.43 7.04
CA LYS A 46 11.86 1.15 6.09
C LYS A 46 11.32 0.22 5.01
N LEU A 47 10.12 0.54 4.56
CA LEU A 47 9.50 -0.07 3.40
C LEU A 47 9.65 0.84 2.19
N GLU A 48 9.75 0.21 1.03
CA GLU A 48 9.67 0.84 -0.27
C GLU A 48 8.43 0.31 -0.98
N LEU A 49 7.58 1.19 -1.44
CA LEU A 49 6.42 0.81 -2.24
C LEU A 49 6.88 0.39 -3.63
N ARG A 50 6.37 -0.74 -4.11
CA ARG A 50 6.65 -1.25 -5.46
C ARG A 50 5.39 -1.33 -6.31
N ALA A 51 4.28 -1.76 -5.73
CA ALA A 51 3.00 -1.75 -6.44
C ALA A 51 1.84 -1.55 -5.48
N ILE A 52 0.75 -0.98 -6.00
CA ILE A 52 -0.55 -0.86 -5.35
C ILE A 52 -1.59 -1.38 -6.33
N ASP A 53 -2.45 -2.30 -5.89
CA ASP A 53 -3.57 -2.86 -6.66
C ASP A 53 -3.15 -3.35 -8.06
N GLY A 54 -1.98 -3.99 -8.13
CA GLY A 54 -1.41 -4.52 -9.37
C GLY A 54 -0.73 -3.49 -10.27
N ARG A 55 -0.68 -2.21 -9.88
CA ARG A 55 0.03 -1.16 -10.63
C ARG A 55 1.40 -0.93 -10.03
N TRP A 56 2.42 -1.13 -10.82
CA TRP A 56 3.80 -0.86 -10.42
C TRP A 56 4.03 0.64 -10.31
N GLU A 57 4.50 1.06 -9.15
CA GLU A 57 4.96 2.43 -8.94
C GLU A 57 6.34 2.58 -9.59
N SER A 58 6.47 3.64 -10.38
CA SER A 58 7.79 4.01 -10.91
C SER A 58 8.70 4.33 -9.74
N SER A 59 9.82 3.63 -9.63
CA SER A 59 10.85 4.01 -8.66
C SER A 59 11.23 5.46 -8.97
N PRO A 60 11.15 6.39 -8.02
CA PRO A 60 11.65 7.73 -8.27
C PRO A 60 13.14 7.62 -8.62
N ASP A 61 13.50 8.06 -9.83
CA ASP A 61 14.87 7.99 -10.36
C ASP A 61 15.88 8.83 -9.54
N SER A 62 15.42 9.52 -8.52
CA SER A 62 16.27 10.28 -7.61
C SER A 62 15.99 9.90 -6.16
N LEU A 63 17.04 9.62 -5.42
CA LEU A 63 17.05 9.41 -3.98
C LEU A 63 16.46 10.58 -3.19
N ASP A 64 16.26 11.74 -3.82
CA ASP A 64 15.72 12.97 -3.24
C ASP A 64 14.20 13.04 -3.22
N GLN A 65 13.50 12.12 -3.90
CA GLN A 65 12.03 12.08 -3.94
C GLN A 65 11.45 10.85 -3.22
N MET A 66 11.96 10.53 -2.05
CA MET A 66 11.23 9.63 -1.16
C MET A 66 9.98 10.37 -0.69
N VAL A 67 8.87 10.21 -1.39
CA VAL A 67 7.57 10.60 -0.88
C VAL A 67 7.20 9.60 0.21
N PRO A 68 7.36 9.94 1.49
CA PRO A 68 7.07 8.99 2.58
C PRO A 68 5.57 8.76 2.76
N LEU A 69 4.73 9.59 2.11
CA LEU A 69 3.28 9.59 2.24
C LEU A 69 2.63 9.32 0.89
N TYR A 70 1.79 8.29 0.83
CA TYR A 70 1.03 7.92 -0.36
C TYR A 70 -0.47 8.08 -0.08
N PRO A 71 -1.13 9.09 -0.69
CA PRO A 71 -2.58 9.26 -0.59
C PRO A 71 -3.29 8.18 -1.41
N LEU A 72 -4.34 7.60 -0.84
CA LEU A 72 -5.11 6.50 -1.43
C LEU A 72 -6.60 6.70 -1.14
N ALA A 73 -7.45 6.12 -1.97
CA ALA A 73 -8.86 6.01 -1.66
C ALA A 73 -9.06 5.13 -0.39
N PRO A 74 -10.12 5.36 0.42
CA PRO A 74 -10.49 4.41 1.45
C PRO A 74 -10.94 3.07 0.85
N GLY A 75 -10.73 1.98 1.56
CA GLY A 75 -11.14 0.64 1.16
C GLY A 75 -10.00 -0.36 1.16
N PRO A 76 -10.23 -1.57 0.64
CA PRO A 76 -9.23 -2.62 0.56
C PRO A 76 -8.21 -2.32 -0.53
N HIS A 77 -6.93 -2.45 -0.19
CA HIS A 77 -5.81 -2.32 -1.12
C HIS A 77 -4.86 -3.48 -0.99
N ARG A 78 -4.22 -3.85 -2.10
CA ARG A 78 -3.12 -4.82 -2.14
C ARG A 78 -1.82 -4.10 -2.46
N PHE A 79 -0.83 -4.35 -1.62
CA PHE A 79 0.49 -3.72 -1.71
C PHE A 79 1.55 -4.77 -2.03
N ILE A 80 2.47 -4.43 -2.91
CA ILE A 80 3.76 -5.09 -3.02
C ILE A 80 4.79 -4.12 -2.50
N MET A 81 5.46 -4.50 -1.44
CA MET A 81 6.50 -3.68 -0.80
C MET A 81 7.81 -4.44 -0.73
N ALA A 82 8.88 -3.67 -0.72
CA ALA A 82 10.23 -4.17 -0.54
C ALA A 82 10.86 -3.56 0.70
N THR A 83 11.84 -4.27 1.27
CA THR A 83 12.74 -3.73 2.26
C THR A 83 14.14 -4.24 2.02
N THR A 84 15.12 -3.41 2.34
CA THR A 84 16.53 -3.79 2.30
C THR A 84 17.07 -3.77 3.73
N LYS A 85 17.47 -4.92 4.25
CA LYS A 85 18.10 -5.00 5.54
C LYS A 85 19.47 -4.30 5.48
N PRO A 86 19.87 -3.51 6.48
CA PRO A 86 21.20 -2.91 6.51
C PRO A 86 22.31 -3.94 6.31
N GLY A 87 23.23 -3.67 5.39
CA GLY A 87 24.30 -4.61 5.00
C GLY A 87 23.99 -5.50 3.80
N PHE A 88 22.77 -5.50 3.29
CA PHE A 88 22.33 -6.31 2.14
C PHE A 88 21.71 -5.45 1.04
N ARG A 89 22.36 -4.36 0.66
CA ARG A 89 21.82 -3.36 -0.29
C ARG A 89 21.34 -3.96 -1.61
N ASP A 90 21.90 -5.07 -2.04
CA ASP A 90 21.61 -5.70 -3.33
C ASP A 90 20.56 -6.82 -3.25
N ARG A 91 19.97 -7.06 -2.07
CA ARG A 91 19.02 -8.15 -1.85
C ARG A 91 17.71 -7.63 -1.24
N ALA A 92 16.97 -6.86 -2.03
CA ALA A 92 15.61 -6.51 -1.64
C ALA A 92 14.72 -7.76 -1.67
N THR A 93 13.94 -7.97 -0.61
CA THR A 93 12.88 -8.98 -0.59
C THR A 93 11.53 -8.31 -0.70
N TYR A 94 10.61 -8.96 -1.40
CA TYR A 94 9.28 -8.45 -1.70
C TYR A 94 8.25 -9.24 -0.91
N VAL A 95 7.25 -8.54 -0.38
CA VAL A 95 6.09 -9.14 0.27
C VAL A 95 4.84 -8.48 -0.30
N GLU A 96 3.86 -9.30 -0.65
CA GLU A 96 2.52 -8.88 -1.01
C GLU A 96 1.58 -9.03 0.19
N PHE A 97 0.74 -8.03 0.45
CA PHE A 97 -0.24 -8.09 1.53
C PHE A 97 -1.42 -7.15 1.25
N GLY A 98 -2.56 -7.47 1.87
CA GLY A 98 -3.76 -6.64 1.86
C GLY A 98 -3.85 -5.77 3.10
N LEU A 99 -4.45 -4.57 2.96
CA LEU A 99 -4.76 -3.68 4.07
C LEU A 99 -6.06 -2.94 3.78
N GLU A 100 -6.97 -2.92 4.75
CA GLU A 100 -8.19 -2.12 4.70
C GLU A 100 -7.92 -0.72 5.23
N LEU A 101 -8.15 0.30 4.40
CA LEU A 101 -7.94 1.70 4.75
C LEU A 101 -9.26 2.38 5.08
N GLN A 102 -9.41 2.88 6.30
CA GLN A 102 -10.55 3.68 6.71
C GLN A 102 -10.42 5.12 6.19
N PRO A 103 -11.53 5.81 5.87
CA PRO A 103 -11.49 7.18 5.39
C PRO A 103 -10.84 8.13 6.41
N CYS A 104 -10.05 9.07 5.91
CA CYS A 104 -9.35 10.09 6.69
C CYS A 104 -8.37 9.53 7.74
N MET A 105 -7.75 8.39 7.45
CA MET A 105 -6.75 7.77 8.31
C MET A 105 -5.37 7.71 7.65
N SER A 106 -4.34 7.88 8.46
CA SER A 106 -2.93 7.71 8.10
C SER A 106 -2.34 6.51 8.82
N TYR A 107 -1.73 5.58 8.08
CA TYR A 107 -1.17 4.34 8.59
C TYR A 107 0.34 4.31 8.43
N ALA A 108 1.06 4.25 9.56
CA ALA A 108 2.51 4.09 9.52
C ALA A 108 2.86 2.61 9.40
N LEU A 109 3.59 2.25 8.35
CA LEU A 109 4.00 0.88 8.04
C LEU A 109 5.52 0.71 8.14
N VAL A 110 5.92 -0.43 8.66
CA VAL A 110 7.33 -0.84 8.74
C VAL A 110 7.49 -2.31 8.37
N ALA A 111 8.67 -2.69 7.92
CA ALA A 111 9.09 -4.09 7.87
C ALA A 111 9.61 -4.51 9.24
N VAL A 112 9.17 -5.67 9.72
CA VAL A 112 9.68 -6.27 10.96
C VAL A 112 10.39 -7.56 10.63
N HIS A 113 11.70 -7.61 10.85
CA HIS A 113 12.51 -8.81 10.73
C HIS A 113 12.46 -9.62 12.02
N ARG A 114 12.46 -10.95 11.90
CA ARG A 114 12.45 -11.84 13.06
C ARG A 114 13.73 -11.65 13.87
N PRO A 115 13.66 -11.44 15.21
CA PRO A 115 14.83 -11.32 16.07
C PRO A 115 15.69 -12.60 16.03
N GLY A 116 17.00 -12.45 16.10
CA GLY A 116 17.94 -13.58 16.23
C GLY A 116 18.13 -14.42 14.97
N THR A 117 17.56 -14.02 13.85
CA THR A 117 17.78 -14.70 12.57
C THR A 117 19.17 -14.36 12.03
N SER A 118 19.81 -15.39 11.46
CA SER A 118 21.09 -15.26 10.74
C SER A 118 21.05 -14.11 9.74
N THR A 119 22.22 -13.53 9.48
CA THR A 119 22.40 -12.50 8.43
C THR A 119 21.87 -12.92 7.06
N ASN A 120 21.62 -14.21 6.85
CA ASN A 120 21.08 -14.77 5.61
C ASN A 120 19.54 -14.83 5.57
N ASN A 121 18.86 -14.62 6.70
CA ASN A 121 17.39 -14.62 6.70
C ASN A 121 16.87 -13.22 6.37
N LEU A 122 16.31 -13.08 5.15
CA LEU A 122 15.72 -11.86 4.65
C LEU A 122 14.19 -11.82 4.86
N GLU A 123 13.63 -12.80 5.58
CA GLU A 123 12.19 -12.83 5.86
C GLU A 123 11.79 -11.68 6.79
N TRP A 124 10.71 -11.04 6.44
CA TRP A 124 10.11 -9.98 7.21
C TRP A 124 8.59 -10.00 7.05
N THR A 125 7.91 -9.36 7.97
CA THR A 125 6.46 -9.17 7.91
C THR A 125 6.12 -7.69 7.93
N PRO A 126 5.11 -7.24 7.15
CA PRO A 126 4.61 -5.88 7.24
C PRO A 126 3.89 -5.69 8.58
N LYS A 127 4.06 -4.52 9.18
CA LYS A 127 3.38 -4.16 10.42
C LYS A 127 2.90 -2.72 10.36
N VAL A 128 1.63 -2.50 10.71
CA VAL A 128 1.11 -1.16 10.99
C VAL A 128 1.51 -0.79 12.42
N THR A 129 2.31 0.24 12.59
CA THR A 129 2.80 0.69 13.90
C THR A 129 1.98 1.80 14.50
N ALA A 130 1.22 2.53 13.67
CA ALA A 130 0.29 3.55 14.11
C ALA A 130 -0.82 3.74 13.08
N ALA A 131 -2.02 4.03 13.57
CA ALA A 131 -3.14 4.56 12.80
C ALA A 131 -3.53 5.90 13.41
N ARG A 132 -3.58 6.96 12.61
CA ARG A 132 -3.83 8.32 13.08
C ARG A 132 -4.85 9.03 12.21
N PRO A 133 -5.80 9.78 12.78
CA PRO A 133 -6.76 10.56 12.02
C PRO A 133 -6.09 11.74 11.28
N ILE A 134 -6.48 11.95 10.03
CA ILE A 134 -6.07 13.11 9.23
C ILE A 134 -7.06 14.23 9.49
N LYS A 135 -6.74 15.12 10.41
CA LYS A 135 -7.64 16.20 10.88
C LYS A 135 -8.20 17.07 9.75
N ARG A 136 -7.37 17.41 8.74
CA ARG A 136 -7.81 18.20 7.58
C ARG A 136 -8.89 17.46 6.79
N CYS A 137 -8.68 16.20 6.49
CA CYS A 137 -9.63 15.35 5.78
C CYS A 137 -10.96 15.26 6.55
N MET A 138 -10.91 14.95 7.83
CA MET A 138 -12.11 14.84 8.68
C MET A 138 -12.91 16.15 8.71
N LYS A 139 -12.23 17.28 8.86
CA LYS A 139 -12.88 18.59 8.84
C LYS A 139 -13.54 18.90 7.51
N THR A 140 -12.87 18.57 6.39
CA THR A 140 -13.37 18.83 5.04
C THR A 140 -14.63 18.03 4.73
N PHE A 141 -14.68 16.76 5.17
CA PHE A 141 -15.78 15.83 4.83
C PHE A 141 -16.78 15.58 5.98
N GLY A 142 -16.64 16.27 7.12
CA GLY A 142 -17.56 16.10 8.26
C GLY A 142 -17.53 14.69 8.86
N ILE A 143 -16.41 13.98 8.74
CA ILE A 143 -16.26 12.60 9.23
C ILE A 143 -15.93 12.66 10.72
N ALA A 144 -16.71 11.95 11.54
CA ALA A 144 -16.40 11.76 12.95
C ALA A 144 -15.06 11.02 13.11
N SER A 145 -14.36 11.27 14.23
CA SER A 145 -13.10 10.58 14.51
C SER A 145 -13.31 9.06 14.48
N PRO A 146 -12.71 8.34 13.53
CA PRO A 146 -12.83 6.90 13.48
C PRO A 146 -12.11 6.31 14.70
N ASP A 147 -12.59 5.14 15.11
CA ASP A 147 -11.86 4.36 16.11
C ASP A 147 -10.49 3.99 15.55
N ALA A 148 -9.42 4.42 16.23
CA ALA A 148 -8.05 4.24 15.76
C ALA A 148 -7.58 2.78 15.92
N THR A 149 -8.41 1.84 15.48
CA THR A 149 -8.05 0.42 15.46
C THR A 149 -6.91 0.22 14.47
N ILE A 150 -5.82 -0.39 14.95
CA ILE A 150 -4.67 -0.72 14.10
C ILE A 150 -5.02 -1.99 13.29
N PRO A 151 -5.18 -1.88 11.96
CA PRO A 151 -5.48 -3.04 11.14
C PRO A 151 -4.27 -3.96 11.04
N THR A 152 -4.54 -5.26 10.91
CA THR A 152 -3.49 -6.26 10.67
C THR A 152 -3.37 -6.50 9.16
N PRO A 153 -2.17 -6.40 8.59
CA PRO A 153 -1.94 -6.80 7.21
C PRO A 153 -2.33 -8.27 6.98
N THR A 154 -2.99 -8.56 5.87
CA THR A 154 -3.40 -9.93 5.48
C THR A 154 -2.57 -10.41 4.30
N PRO A 155 -2.14 -11.68 4.28
CA PRO A 155 -1.39 -12.24 3.16
C PRO A 155 -2.17 -12.27 1.84
#